data_ac76ac92e8abcaaf644f9fef7674a3d2
#
_entry.id   ac76ac92e8abcaaf644f9fef7674a3d2
#
_cell.length_a   1.000
_cell.length_b   1.000
_cell.length_c   1.000
_cell.angle_alpha   90.00
_cell.angle_beta   90.00
_cell.angle_gamma   90.00
#
_symmetry.space_group_name_H-M   'P 1'
#
loop_
_entity.id
_entity.type
_entity.pdbx_description
1 polymer ?
#
loop_
_entity_poly.entity_id
_entity_poly.type
_entity_poly.pdbx_seq_one_letter_code
_entity_poly.pdbx_strand_id
1 'polypeptide(L)' 'SLHRIEINLRPENAASKRVAEKAGYKFEGLRTNYLHIDGAFRDHLCYVKENPLIQ' A
#
# COMPACT_ATOMS: atom_id res chain seq x y z
N SER A 1 -8.31 12.55 -16.29
CA SER A 1 -7.47 12.58 -15.10
C SER A 1 -7.45 11.24 -14.40
N LEU A 2 -6.53 11.08 -13.45
CA LEU A 2 -6.33 9.83 -12.73
C LEU A 2 -6.58 10.04 -11.25
N HIS A 3 -7.17 9.05 -10.64
CA HIS A 3 -7.16 8.92 -9.19
C HIS A 3 -6.01 8.00 -8.80
N ARG A 4 -5.23 8.44 -7.83
CA ARG A 4 -4.15 7.63 -7.29
C ARG A 4 -4.51 7.28 -5.85
N ILE A 5 -4.64 5.99 -5.59
CA ILE A 5 -4.94 5.49 -4.25
C ILE A 5 -3.73 4.75 -3.74
N GLU A 6 -3.27 5.12 -2.58
CA GLU A 6 -2.08 4.53 -1.98
C GLU A 6 -2.46 3.84 -0.68
N ILE A 7 -1.97 2.62 -0.49
CA ILE A 7 -2.15 1.90 0.77
C ILE A 7 -0.79 1.43 1.27
N ASN A 8 -0.65 1.42 2.58
CA ASN A 8 0.60 1.02 3.22
C ASN A 8 0.34 -0.18 4.11
N LEU A 9 1.07 -1.27 3.85
CA LEU A 9 0.87 -2.54 4.52
C LEU A 9 2.13 -2.95 5.29
N ARG A 10 1.93 -3.63 6.42
CA ARG A 10 3.06 -4.23 7.14
C ARG A 10 3.63 -5.37 6.30
N PRO A 11 4.98 -5.50 6.22
CA PRO A 11 5.59 -6.55 5.38
C PRO A 11 5.16 -7.96 5.76
N GLU A 12 4.88 -8.18 7.03
CA GLU A 12 4.50 -9.50 7.51
C GLU A 12 3.02 -9.82 7.28
N ASN A 13 2.24 -8.86 6.80
CA ASN A 13 0.80 -9.05 6.60
C ASN A 13 0.52 -9.61 5.21
N ALA A 14 0.74 -10.92 5.05
CA ALA A 14 0.56 -11.57 3.75
C ALA A 14 -0.87 -11.52 3.25
N ALA A 15 -1.84 -11.58 4.16
CA ALA A 15 -3.25 -11.54 3.78
C ALA A 15 -3.61 -10.19 3.15
N SER A 16 -3.14 -9.09 3.75
CA SER A 16 -3.41 -7.75 3.21
C SER A 16 -2.73 -7.57 1.87
N LYS A 17 -1.51 -8.10 1.70
CA LYS A 17 -0.83 -8.04 0.41
C LYS A 17 -1.64 -8.73 -0.67
N ARG A 18 -2.17 -9.91 -0.36
CA ARG A 18 -2.97 -10.65 -1.32
C ARG A 18 -4.24 -9.91 -1.70
N VAL A 19 -4.90 -9.32 -0.72
CA VAL A 19 -6.11 -8.54 -0.97
C VAL A 19 -5.80 -7.34 -1.87
N ALA A 20 -4.70 -6.63 -1.58
CA ALA A 20 -4.31 -5.49 -2.39
C ALA A 20 -4.04 -5.90 -3.83
N GLU A 21 -3.31 -7.00 -4.04
CA GLU A 21 -2.99 -7.48 -5.37
C GLU A 21 -4.25 -7.88 -6.14
N LYS A 22 -5.18 -8.55 -5.48
CA LYS A 22 -6.44 -8.93 -6.10
C LYS A 22 -7.29 -7.73 -6.47
N ALA A 23 -7.18 -6.67 -5.70
CA ALA A 23 -7.93 -5.44 -5.97
C ALA A 23 -7.29 -4.59 -7.06
N GLY A 24 -6.15 -5.03 -7.61
CA GLY A 24 -5.50 -4.31 -8.69
C GLY A 24 -4.44 -3.32 -8.24
N TYR A 25 -4.06 -3.34 -6.98
CA TYR A 25 -2.97 -2.51 -6.49
C TYR A 25 -1.64 -3.13 -6.88
N LYS A 26 -0.67 -2.26 -7.19
CA LYS A 26 0.67 -2.70 -7.57
C LYS A 26 1.68 -2.27 -6.53
N PHE A 27 2.63 -3.14 -6.25
CA PHE A 27 3.71 -2.83 -5.32
C PHE A 27 4.57 -1.72 -5.89
N GLU A 28 4.76 -0.66 -5.11
CA GLU A 28 5.56 0.47 -5.55
C GLU A 28 6.90 0.56 -4.82
N GLY A 29 6.96 0.11 -3.59
CA GLY A 29 8.21 0.14 -2.86
C GLY A 29 8.06 -0.06 -1.38
N LEU A 30 9.20 -0.17 -0.70
CA LEU A 30 9.27 -0.30 0.74
C LEU A 30 9.53 1.08 1.35
N ARG A 31 8.75 1.43 2.35
CA ARG A 31 8.98 2.65 3.12
C ARG A 31 9.46 2.26 4.51
N THR A 32 10.69 2.60 4.81
CA THR A 32 11.28 2.25 6.11
C THR A 32 10.87 3.28 7.15
N ASN A 33 10.57 2.80 8.37
CA ASN A 33 10.21 3.65 9.51
C ASN A 33 9.11 4.64 9.14
N TYR A 34 8.14 4.17 8.36
CA TYR A 34 7.16 5.07 7.78
C TYR A 34 6.07 5.48 8.78
N LEU A 35 5.57 4.53 9.56
CA LEU A 35 4.50 4.80 10.50
C LEU A 35 4.91 4.36 11.91
N HIS A 36 4.49 5.13 12.90
CA HIS A 36 4.76 4.82 14.30
C HIS A 36 3.61 3.99 14.86
N ILE A 37 3.90 2.71 15.11
CA ILE A 37 2.89 1.76 15.59
C ILE A 37 3.42 1.06 16.83
N ASP A 38 2.60 1.05 17.88
CA ASP A 38 2.94 0.39 19.16
C ASP A 38 4.28 0.82 19.72
N GLY A 39 4.53 2.14 19.70
CA GLY A 39 5.72 2.70 20.31
C GLY A 39 6.99 2.56 19.49
N ALA A 40 6.89 2.13 18.23
CA ALA A 40 8.06 1.98 17.35
C ALA A 40 7.70 2.31 15.92
N PHE A 41 8.67 2.85 15.19
CA PHE A 41 8.49 3.04 13.74
C PHE A 41 8.59 1.70 13.05
N ARG A 42 7.71 1.48 12.07
CA ARG A 42 7.64 0.21 11.34
C ARG A 42 7.78 0.45 9.86
N ASP A 43 8.41 -0.52 9.20
CA ASP A 43 8.49 -0.50 7.76
C ASP A 43 7.14 -0.87 7.16
N HIS A 44 6.84 -0.28 6.01
CA HIS A 44 5.58 -0.55 5.33
C HIS A 44 5.82 -0.74 3.85
N LEU A 45 5.06 -1.66 3.26
CA LEU A 45 5.04 -1.83 1.81
C LEU A 45 4.00 -0.88 1.24
N CYS A 46 4.39 -0.17 0.20
CA CYS A 46 3.51 0.78 -0.46
C CYS A 46 2.93 0.16 -1.71
N TYR A 47 1.61 0.10 -1.79
CA TYR A 47 0.88 -0.37 -2.96
C TYR A 47 0.04 0.76 -3.50
N VAL A 48 -0.04 0.83 -4.81
CA VAL A 48 -0.71 1.94 -5.49
C VAL A 48 -1.67 1.41 -6.54
N LYS A 49 -2.81 2.06 -6.65
CA LYS A 49 -3.76 1.80 -7.71
C LYS A 49 -4.14 3.13 -8.34
N GLU A 50 -3.98 3.21 -9.65
CA GLU A 50 -4.36 4.39 -10.41
C GLU A 50 -5.54 4.05 -11.28
N ASN A 51 -6.62 4.79 -11.11
CA ASN A 51 -7.82 4.61 -11.90
C ASN A 51 -8.07 5.85 -12.75
N PRO A 52 -8.25 5.69 -14.07
CA PRO A 52 -8.70 6.82 -14.86
C PRO A 52 -10.10 7.21 -14.43
N LEU A 53 -10.38 8.50 -14.46
CA LEU A 53 -11.73 8.97 -14.20
C LEU A 53 -12.60 8.66 -15.40
N ILE A 54 -13.68 7.95 -15.14
CA ILE A 54 -14.65 7.63 -16.17
C ILE A 54 -15.70 8.72 -16.18
N GLN A 55 -15.87 9.32 -17.32
CA GLN A 55 -16.80 10.44 -17.47
C GLN A 55 -18.08 10.00 -18.14
#